data_e0e5d6516165c022eecafb39ad4bfb8b
#
_entry.id   e0e5d6516165c022eecafb39ad4bfb8b
#
_cell.length_a   1.000
_cell.length_b   1.000
_cell.length_c   1.000
_cell.angle_alpha   90.00
_cell.angle_beta   90.00
_cell.angle_gamma   90.00
#
_symmetry.space_group_name_H-M   'P 1'
#
loop_
_entity.id
_entity.type
_entity.pdbx_description
1 polymer ?
#
loop_
_entity_poly.entity_id
_entity_poly.type
_entity_poly.pdbx_seq_one_letter_code
_entity_poly.pdbx_strand_id
1 'polypeptide(L)'
;MTENKGYLQRYAMLFGTYLGGFWILKFILFPLGLTTPFLFFLFAGLTLCVPFMAYYYVRMYRNQVCGGAISFLHAWIFTVFMYMFAALLTAVAHYVYFRFIDKGFVLNTYESLLNSLTSHTIPGMDAYVEQFKEIISAMRSLSPTDITMQLMSQNVFYGSLLAIPTALFVMKRPPAEHIGGR
;
A
#
# COMPACT_ATOMS: atom_id res chain seq x y z
N MET A 1 26.45 12.54 12.75
CA MET A 1 25.60 11.39 12.32
C MET A 1 24.15 11.45 12.84
N THR A 2 23.83 12.19 13.89
CA THR A 2 22.48 12.32 14.47
C THR A 2 21.54 13.24 13.68
N GLU A 3 22.02 14.31 13.07
CA GLU A 3 21.20 15.23 12.26
C GLU A 3 20.54 14.56 11.06
N ASN A 4 21.23 13.64 10.40
CA ASN A 4 20.72 13.00 9.19
C ASN A 4 19.53 12.05 9.44
N LYS A 5 19.41 11.50 10.67
CA LYS A 5 18.29 10.60 11.04
C LYS A 5 16.98 11.37 11.24
N GLY A 6 17.05 12.60 11.77
CA GLY A 6 15.87 13.45 11.96
C GLY A 6 15.25 13.89 10.64
N TYR A 7 16.07 14.20 9.64
CA TYR A 7 15.59 14.57 8.31
C TYR A 7 14.93 13.38 7.59
N LEU A 8 15.51 12.18 7.66
CA LEU A 8 14.93 10.97 7.05
C LEU A 8 13.51 10.74 7.55
N GLN A 9 13.33 10.69 8.88
CA GLN A 9 12.03 10.41 9.48
C GLN A 9 11.00 11.50 9.16
N ARG A 10 11.39 12.77 9.24
CA ARG A 10 10.52 13.91 8.95
C ARG A 10 10.00 13.89 7.50
N TYR A 11 10.88 13.66 6.53
CA TYR A 11 10.48 13.58 5.11
C TYR A 11 9.72 12.31 4.79
N ALA A 12 10.07 11.16 5.40
CA ALA A 12 9.31 9.94 5.24
C ALA A 12 7.88 10.08 5.79
N MET A 13 7.70 10.76 6.91
CA MET A 13 6.38 11.08 7.45
C MET A 13 5.60 12.02 6.52
N LEU A 14 6.22 13.09 6.02
CA LEU A 14 5.58 14.05 5.11
C LEU A 14 5.09 13.36 3.82
N PHE A 15 5.98 12.63 3.13
CA PHE A 15 5.61 11.94 1.90
C PHE A 15 4.70 10.74 2.15
N GLY A 16 4.85 10.08 3.31
CA GLY A 16 3.94 9.04 3.78
C GLY A 16 2.52 9.58 4.01
N THR A 17 2.39 10.80 4.50
CA THR A 17 1.09 11.46 4.66
C THR A 17 0.42 11.72 3.29
N TYR A 18 1.16 12.22 2.31
CA TYR A 18 0.61 12.40 0.95
C TYR A 18 0.22 11.07 0.31
N LEU A 19 1.08 10.05 0.43
CA LEU A 19 0.79 8.72 -0.08
C LEU A 19 -0.39 8.07 0.64
N GLY A 20 -0.49 8.23 1.97
CA GLY A 20 -1.61 7.75 2.77
C GLY A 20 -2.93 8.44 2.41
N GLY A 21 -2.91 9.75 2.18
CA GLY A 21 -4.07 10.48 1.66
C GLY A 21 -4.55 9.93 0.31
N PHE A 22 -3.61 9.63 -0.60
CA PHE A 22 -3.93 8.97 -1.85
C PHE A 22 -4.50 7.55 -1.63
N TRP A 23 -3.98 6.79 -0.69
CA TRP A 23 -4.51 5.47 -0.35
C TRP A 23 -5.92 5.53 0.23
N ILE A 24 -6.23 6.52 1.06
CA ILE A 24 -7.58 6.73 1.58
C ILE A 24 -8.54 7.04 0.43
N LEU A 25 -8.16 7.96 -0.48
CA LEU A 25 -8.97 8.28 -1.65
C LEU A 25 -9.22 7.03 -2.51
N LYS A 26 -8.18 6.26 -2.78
CA LYS A 26 -8.30 4.99 -3.50
C LYS A 26 -9.20 3.99 -2.75
N PHE A 27 -9.07 3.88 -1.42
CA PHE A 27 -9.86 2.96 -0.63
C PHE A 27 -11.36 3.24 -0.70
N ILE A 28 -11.78 4.50 -0.82
CA ILE A 28 -13.21 4.85 -0.99
C ILE A 28 -13.78 4.18 -2.25
N LEU A 29 -12.99 4.03 -3.29
CA LEU A 29 -13.42 3.37 -4.54
C LEU A 29 -13.57 1.85 -4.41
N PHE A 30 -12.91 1.22 -3.44
CA PHE A 30 -12.93 -0.23 -3.28
C PHE A 30 -14.33 -0.78 -3.00
N PRO A 31 -15.04 -0.37 -1.93
CA PRO A 31 -16.40 -0.87 -1.66
C PRO A 31 -17.40 -0.47 -2.75
N LEU A 32 -17.26 0.71 -3.35
CA LEU A 32 -18.11 1.15 -4.46
C LEU A 32 -17.85 0.33 -5.73
N GLY A 33 -16.60 -0.08 -5.93
CA GLY A 33 -16.19 -0.91 -7.06
C GLY A 33 -16.74 -2.33 -7.01
N LEU A 34 -17.10 -2.84 -5.84
CA LEU A 34 -17.72 -4.16 -5.72
C LEU A 34 -19.08 -4.27 -6.44
N THR A 35 -19.80 -3.14 -6.54
CA THR A 35 -21.09 -3.07 -7.24
C THR A 35 -21.00 -2.43 -8.60
N THR A 36 -19.93 -1.66 -8.88
CA THR A 36 -19.77 -0.90 -10.12
C THR A 36 -18.42 -1.22 -10.77
N PRO A 37 -18.39 -2.07 -11.82
CA PRO A 37 -17.14 -2.52 -12.44
C PRO A 37 -16.18 -1.39 -12.85
N PHE A 38 -16.71 -0.26 -13.35
CA PHE A 38 -15.90 0.90 -13.72
C PHE A 38 -15.07 1.43 -12.55
N LEU A 39 -15.67 1.54 -11.34
CA LEU A 39 -14.97 2.01 -10.14
C LEU A 39 -13.92 1.01 -9.67
N PHE A 40 -14.17 -0.29 -9.88
CA PHE A 40 -13.17 -1.32 -9.60
C PHE A 40 -11.95 -1.20 -10.52
N PHE A 41 -12.15 -0.97 -11.83
CA PHE A 41 -11.04 -0.70 -12.74
C PHE A 41 -10.28 0.57 -12.40
N LEU A 42 -11.00 1.61 -11.98
CA LEU A 42 -10.36 2.85 -11.51
C LEU A 42 -9.52 2.60 -10.24
N PHE A 43 -10.05 1.85 -9.28
CA PHE A 43 -9.30 1.43 -8.09
C PHE A 43 -8.03 0.64 -8.45
N ALA A 44 -8.13 -0.31 -9.38
CA ALA A 44 -7.01 -1.10 -9.85
C ALA A 44 -5.95 -0.21 -10.53
N GLY A 45 -6.37 0.70 -11.41
CA GLY A 45 -5.49 1.66 -12.08
C GLY A 45 -4.75 2.57 -11.10
N LEU A 46 -5.46 3.12 -10.11
CA LEU A 46 -4.84 3.92 -9.04
C LEU A 46 -3.88 3.09 -8.17
N THR A 47 -4.16 1.79 -8.00
CA THR A 47 -3.24 0.90 -7.28
C THR A 47 -1.92 0.73 -8.03
N LEU A 48 -1.95 0.63 -9.36
CA LEU A 48 -0.75 0.60 -10.18
C LEU A 48 0.05 1.91 -10.15
N CYS A 49 -0.59 3.04 -9.84
CA CYS A 49 0.11 4.34 -9.68
C CYS A 49 0.96 4.42 -8.40
N VAL A 50 0.68 3.58 -7.38
CA VAL A 50 1.37 3.63 -6.07
C VAL A 50 2.91 3.52 -6.19
N PRO A 51 3.49 2.52 -6.89
CA PRO A 51 4.95 2.42 -7.01
C PRO A 51 5.57 3.60 -7.76
N PHE A 52 4.86 4.19 -8.73
CA PHE A 52 5.34 5.38 -9.46
C PHE A 52 5.36 6.61 -8.55
N MET A 53 4.34 6.79 -7.71
CA MET A 53 4.32 7.87 -6.71
C MET A 53 5.44 7.68 -5.69
N ALA A 54 5.65 6.46 -5.20
CA ALA A 54 6.75 6.17 -4.29
C ALA A 54 8.11 6.49 -4.93
N TYR A 55 8.35 6.04 -6.17
CA TYR A 55 9.55 6.39 -6.91
C TYR A 55 9.75 7.90 -7.02
N TYR A 56 8.69 8.65 -7.34
CA TYR A 56 8.74 10.10 -7.46
C TYR A 56 9.14 10.77 -6.13
N TYR A 57 8.54 10.38 -5.02
CA TYR A 57 8.84 10.95 -3.70
C TYR A 57 10.25 10.61 -3.22
N VAL A 58 10.71 9.37 -3.43
CA VAL A 58 12.08 8.97 -3.06
C VAL A 58 13.11 9.70 -3.92
N ARG A 59 12.84 9.86 -5.22
CA ARG A 59 13.67 10.68 -6.11
C ARG A 59 13.72 12.14 -5.67
N MET A 60 12.59 12.70 -5.26
CA MET A 60 12.52 14.07 -4.74
C MET A 60 13.34 14.22 -3.45
N TYR A 61 13.20 13.28 -2.51
CA TYR A 61 14.02 13.23 -1.31
C TYR A 61 15.52 13.15 -1.62
N ARG A 62 15.92 12.26 -2.55
CA ARG A 62 17.31 12.17 -3.00
C ARG A 62 17.83 13.51 -3.50
N ASN A 63 17.07 14.20 -4.35
CA ASN A 63 17.52 15.42 -5.01
C ASN A 63 17.52 16.64 -4.09
N GLN A 64 16.52 16.76 -3.20
CA GLN A 64 16.35 17.94 -2.36
C GLN A 64 17.09 17.87 -1.03
N VAL A 65 17.23 16.63 -0.48
CA VAL A 65 17.76 16.44 0.88
C VAL A 65 19.12 15.75 0.87
N CYS A 66 19.33 14.80 -0.05
CA CYS A 66 20.58 14.02 -0.10
C CYS A 66 21.60 14.56 -1.12
N GLY A 67 21.43 15.78 -1.63
CA GLY A 67 22.40 16.37 -2.57
C GLY A 67 22.51 15.63 -3.91
N GLY A 68 21.46 14.92 -4.33
CA GLY A 68 21.39 14.20 -5.62
C GLY A 68 21.97 12.78 -5.62
N ALA A 69 22.57 12.32 -4.52
CA ALA A 69 23.10 10.96 -4.34
C ALA A 69 22.46 10.28 -3.15
N ILE A 70 22.14 8.98 -3.28
CA ILE A 70 21.59 8.16 -2.20
C ILE A 70 22.03 6.72 -2.38
N SER A 71 22.43 6.05 -1.29
CA SER A 71 22.71 4.62 -1.30
C SER A 71 21.43 3.79 -1.35
N PHE A 72 21.54 2.55 -1.82
CA PHE A 72 20.42 1.60 -1.84
C PHE A 72 19.76 1.46 -0.47
N LEU A 73 20.55 1.18 0.57
CA LEU A 73 20.01 0.94 1.92
C LEU A 73 19.28 2.18 2.46
N HIS A 74 19.84 3.37 2.25
CA HIS A 74 19.20 4.62 2.69
C HIS A 74 17.87 4.85 1.95
N ALA A 75 17.83 4.66 0.63
CA ALA A 75 16.61 4.77 -0.17
C ALA A 75 15.57 3.73 0.23
N TRP A 76 16.00 2.48 0.48
CA TRP A 76 15.11 1.41 0.93
C TRP A 76 14.50 1.70 2.29
N ILE A 77 15.30 2.04 3.31
CA ILE A 77 14.82 2.39 4.64
C ILE A 77 13.85 3.57 4.57
N PHE A 78 14.21 4.63 3.83
CA PHE A 78 13.33 5.77 3.65
C PHE A 78 11.97 5.39 3.05
N THR A 79 11.97 4.53 2.02
CA THR A 79 10.75 4.07 1.35
C THR A 79 9.90 3.21 2.27
N VAL A 80 10.50 2.33 3.06
CA VAL A 80 9.79 1.51 4.07
C VAL A 80 9.12 2.40 5.11
N PHE A 81 9.83 3.39 5.66
CA PHE A 81 9.23 4.35 6.60
C PHE A 81 8.08 5.14 5.96
N MET A 82 8.24 5.57 4.73
CA MET A 82 7.19 6.29 3.99
C MET A 82 5.93 5.42 3.82
N TYR A 83 6.07 4.15 3.44
CA TYR A 83 4.94 3.20 3.37
C TYR A 83 4.33 2.91 4.73
N MET A 84 5.15 2.81 5.78
CA MET A 84 4.67 2.62 7.14
C MET A 84 3.78 3.79 7.60
N PHE A 85 4.21 5.03 7.38
CA PHE A 85 3.39 6.21 7.71
C PHE A 85 2.11 6.29 6.86
N ALA A 86 2.19 5.94 5.58
CA ALA A 86 1.01 5.84 4.72
C ALA A 86 0.02 4.78 5.23
N ALA A 87 0.52 3.60 5.62
CA ALA A 87 -0.29 2.51 6.15
C ALA A 87 -0.96 2.88 7.49
N LEU A 88 -0.24 3.56 8.40
CA LEU A 88 -0.80 4.05 9.65
C LEU A 88 -1.96 5.03 9.43
N LEU A 89 -1.77 5.99 8.54
CA LEU A 89 -2.83 6.96 8.22
C LEU A 89 -4.05 6.26 7.58
N THR A 90 -3.81 5.34 6.65
CA THR A 90 -4.87 4.59 5.97
C THR A 90 -5.58 3.64 6.94
N ALA A 91 -4.89 3.08 7.93
CA ALA A 91 -5.49 2.22 8.95
C ALA A 91 -6.58 2.95 9.75
N VAL A 92 -6.40 4.24 10.03
CA VAL A 92 -7.45 5.06 10.68
C VAL A 92 -8.72 5.08 9.81
N ALA A 93 -8.59 5.30 8.51
CA ALA A 93 -9.72 5.29 7.58
C ALA A 93 -10.36 3.90 7.46
N HIS A 94 -9.57 2.83 7.41
CA HIS A 94 -10.06 1.45 7.43
C HIS A 94 -10.88 1.17 8.69
N TYR A 95 -10.35 1.55 9.87
CA TYR A 95 -11.06 1.36 11.14
C TYR A 95 -12.41 2.08 11.15
N VAL A 96 -12.43 3.36 10.76
CA VAL A 96 -13.67 4.14 10.68
C VAL A 96 -14.67 3.49 9.73
N TYR A 97 -14.20 3.03 8.57
CA TYR A 97 -15.05 2.38 7.59
C TYR A 97 -15.65 1.08 8.14
N PHE A 98 -14.83 0.13 8.58
CA PHE A 98 -15.31 -1.17 9.05
C PHE A 98 -16.12 -1.10 10.35
N ARG A 99 -15.85 -0.09 11.21
CA ARG A 99 -16.56 0.08 12.47
C ARG A 99 -17.93 0.74 12.30
N PHE A 100 -18.05 1.73 11.41
CA PHE A 100 -19.21 2.59 11.37
C PHE A 100 -20.00 2.55 10.06
N ILE A 101 -19.34 2.22 8.93
CA ILE A 101 -19.94 2.36 7.59
C ILE A 101 -20.28 1.00 6.98
N ASP A 102 -19.35 0.04 7.02
CA ASP A 102 -19.46 -1.23 6.28
C ASP A 102 -20.69 -2.07 6.66
N LYS A 103 -20.99 -2.21 7.95
CA LYS A 103 -22.09 -3.04 8.47
C LYS A 103 -22.20 -4.42 7.79
N GLY A 104 -21.07 -5.00 7.36
CA GLY A 104 -21.00 -6.27 6.67
C GLY A 104 -21.21 -6.21 5.16
N PHE A 105 -21.31 -5.03 4.56
CA PHE A 105 -21.54 -4.86 3.13
C PHE A 105 -20.50 -5.57 2.28
N VAL A 106 -19.22 -5.39 2.58
CA VAL A 106 -18.12 -6.00 1.81
C VAL A 106 -18.23 -7.52 1.82
N LEU A 107 -18.36 -8.15 2.99
CA LEU A 107 -18.43 -9.60 3.10
C LEU A 107 -19.69 -10.17 2.46
N ASN A 108 -20.83 -9.52 2.64
CA ASN A 108 -22.10 -9.94 2.02
C ASN A 108 -22.02 -9.86 0.49
N THR A 109 -21.37 -8.83 -0.05
CA THR A 109 -21.19 -8.69 -1.50
C THR A 109 -20.28 -9.78 -2.06
N TYR A 110 -19.17 -10.10 -1.39
CA TYR A 110 -18.31 -11.21 -1.80
C TYR A 110 -19.04 -12.56 -1.75
N GLU A 111 -19.82 -12.82 -0.72
CA GLU A 111 -20.63 -14.05 -0.61
C GLU A 111 -21.65 -14.16 -1.75
N SER A 112 -22.33 -13.06 -2.07
CA SER A 112 -23.27 -13.01 -3.19
C SER A 112 -22.58 -13.28 -4.53
N LEU A 113 -21.38 -12.72 -4.75
CA LEU A 113 -20.58 -12.97 -5.96
C LEU A 113 -20.15 -14.45 -6.05
N LEU A 114 -19.68 -15.03 -4.95
CA LEU A 114 -19.32 -16.46 -4.93
C LEU A 114 -20.50 -17.38 -5.19
N ASN A 115 -21.66 -17.07 -4.63
CA ASN A 115 -22.88 -17.85 -4.87
C ASN A 115 -23.34 -17.74 -6.33
N SER A 116 -23.17 -16.58 -6.98
CA SER A 116 -23.46 -16.43 -8.41
C SER A 116 -22.50 -17.23 -9.29
N LEU A 117 -21.22 -17.34 -8.90
CA LEU A 117 -20.23 -18.16 -9.61
C LEU A 117 -20.53 -19.67 -9.48
N THR A 118 -21.01 -20.10 -8.32
CA THR A 118 -21.39 -21.51 -8.08
C THR A 118 -22.61 -21.93 -8.92
N SER A 119 -23.52 -21.00 -9.22
CA SER A 119 -24.69 -21.26 -10.08
C SER A 119 -24.33 -21.44 -11.55
N HIS A 120 -23.19 -20.94 -12.00
CA HIS A 120 -22.62 -21.14 -13.33
C HIS A 120 -21.49 -22.16 -13.28
N THR A 121 -21.84 -23.45 -13.17
CA THR A 121 -20.92 -24.57 -12.97
C THR A 121 -19.77 -24.57 -13.97
N ILE A 122 -18.64 -24.03 -13.59
CA ILE A 122 -17.36 -24.20 -14.32
C ILE A 122 -16.69 -25.42 -13.70
N PRO A 123 -16.51 -26.52 -14.44
CA PRO A 123 -15.90 -27.72 -13.89
C PRO A 123 -14.54 -27.45 -13.26
N GLY A 124 -14.34 -27.87 -12.00
CA GLY A 124 -13.08 -27.70 -11.28
C GLY A 124 -12.98 -26.43 -10.43
N MET A 125 -13.97 -25.53 -10.42
CA MET A 125 -13.96 -24.36 -9.55
C MET A 125 -14.57 -24.58 -8.16
N ASP A 126 -15.31 -25.66 -7.97
CA ASP A 126 -16.06 -25.91 -6.72
C ASP A 126 -15.16 -25.88 -5.47
N ALA A 127 -13.99 -26.52 -5.56
CA ALA A 127 -13.03 -26.55 -4.45
C ALA A 127 -12.50 -25.16 -4.09
N TYR A 128 -12.24 -24.31 -5.09
CA TYR A 128 -11.79 -22.93 -4.85
C TYR A 128 -12.91 -22.08 -4.25
N VAL A 129 -14.13 -22.22 -4.74
CA VAL A 129 -15.30 -21.50 -4.21
C VAL A 129 -15.54 -21.88 -2.76
N GLU A 130 -15.45 -23.15 -2.40
CA GLU A 130 -15.62 -23.60 -1.02
C GLU A 130 -14.53 -23.05 -0.10
N GLN A 131 -13.26 -23.07 -0.56
CA GLN A 131 -12.15 -22.48 0.17
C GLN A 131 -12.35 -20.96 0.38
N PHE A 132 -12.85 -20.23 -0.62
CA PHE A 132 -13.18 -18.81 -0.47
C PHE A 132 -14.32 -18.57 0.52
N LYS A 133 -15.35 -19.43 0.55
CA LYS A 133 -16.45 -19.34 1.53
C LYS A 133 -15.94 -19.55 2.96
N GLU A 134 -15.02 -20.48 3.17
CA GLU A 134 -14.38 -20.68 4.46
C GLU A 134 -13.61 -19.43 4.90
N ILE A 135 -12.85 -18.80 3.99
CA ILE A 135 -12.13 -17.55 4.28
C ILE A 135 -13.11 -16.43 4.67
N ILE A 136 -14.21 -16.25 3.93
CA ILE A 136 -15.23 -15.25 4.25
C ILE A 136 -15.86 -15.52 5.62
N SER A 137 -16.18 -16.78 5.92
CA SER A 137 -16.77 -17.16 7.22
C SER A 137 -15.78 -16.86 8.37
N ALA A 138 -14.50 -17.14 8.19
CA ALA A 138 -13.46 -16.79 9.14
C ALA A 138 -13.33 -15.26 9.32
N MET A 139 -13.40 -14.48 8.23
CA MET A 139 -13.36 -13.02 8.31
C MET A 139 -14.57 -12.41 9.04
N ARG A 140 -15.74 -13.06 9.00
CA ARG A 140 -16.93 -12.61 9.75
C ARG A 140 -16.75 -12.63 11.27
N SER A 141 -15.86 -13.50 11.76
CA SER A 141 -15.54 -13.60 13.20
C SER A 141 -14.57 -12.51 13.68
N LEU A 142 -13.91 -11.80 12.77
CA LEU A 142 -12.93 -10.79 13.09
C LEU A 142 -13.60 -9.46 13.53
N SER A 143 -13.03 -8.83 14.53
CA SER A 143 -13.43 -7.48 14.91
C SER A 143 -12.97 -6.45 13.85
N PRO A 144 -13.61 -5.26 13.76
CA PRO A 144 -13.12 -4.17 12.91
C PRO A 144 -11.66 -3.78 13.17
N THR A 145 -11.20 -3.92 14.41
CA THR A 145 -9.81 -3.70 14.78
C THR A 145 -8.89 -4.74 14.17
N ASP A 146 -9.26 -6.02 14.23
CA ASP A 146 -8.46 -7.13 13.68
C ASP A 146 -8.31 -6.98 12.16
N ILE A 147 -9.42 -6.70 11.47
CA ILE A 147 -9.41 -6.43 10.01
C ILE A 147 -8.48 -5.26 9.68
N THR A 148 -8.58 -4.17 10.44
CA THR A 148 -7.74 -2.99 10.23
C THR A 148 -6.26 -3.28 10.45
N MET A 149 -5.92 -4.00 11.52
CA MET A 149 -4.54 -4.37 11.82
C MET A 149 -3.95 -5.31 10.77
N GLN A 150 -4.75 -6.24 10.28
CA GLN A 150 -4.34 -7.14 9.20
C GLN A 150 -4.07 -6.37 7.90
N LEU A 151 -4.97 -5.48 7.49
CA LEU A 151 -4.78 -4.65 6.30
C LEU A 151 -3.58 -3.72 6.44
N MET A 152 -3.37 -3.12 7.61
CA MET A 152 -2.20 -2.29 7.89
C MET A 152 -0.91 -3.11 7.75
N SER A 153 -0.85 -4.30 8.36
CA SER A 153 0.31 -5.20 8.30
C SER A 153 0.61 -5.62 6.86
N GLN A 154 -0.42 -5.96 6.08
CA GLN A 154 -0.27 -6.28 4.66
C GLN A 154 0.26 -5.09 3.86
N ASN A 155 -0.26 -3.89 4.09
CA ASN A 155 0.22 -2.67 3.42
C ASN A 155 1.70 -2.39 3.72
N VAL A 156 2.14 -2.55 4.98
CA VAL A 156 3.55 -2.41 5.36
C VAL A 156 4.39 -3.50 4.71
N PHE A 157 3.93 -4.74 4.73
CA PHE A 157 4.66 -5.88 4.14
C PHE A 157 4.84 -5.70 2.62
N TYR A 158 3.76 -5.49 1.87
CA TYR A 158 3.84 -5.27 0.42
C TYR A 158 4.58 -3.98 0.07
N GLY A 159 4.41 -2.92 0.87
CA GLY A 159 5.17 -1.69 0.74
C GLY A 159 6.67 -1.93 0.90
N SER A 160 7.08 -2.74 1.88
CA SER A 160 8.49 -3.11 2.11
C SER A 160 9.08 -3.90 0.94
N LEU A 161 8.30 -4.78 0.31
CA LEU A 161 8.70 -5.48 -0.91
C LEU A 161 8.85 -4.52 -2.09
N LEU A 162 7.86 -3.62 -2.29
CA LEU A 162 7.92 -2.61 -3.36
C LEU A 162 9.02 -1.56 -3.13
N ALA A 163 9.47 -1.38 -1.90
CA ALA A 163 10.59 -0.51 -1.59
C ALA A 163 11.91 -0.98 -2.20
N ILE A 164 12.08 -2.30 -2.42
CA ILE A 164 13.30 -2.88 -3.02
C ILE A 164 13.51 -2.37 -4.45
N PRO A 165 12.60 -2.61 -5.41
CA PRO A 165 12.77 -2.08 -6.77
C PRO A 165 12.81 -0.55 -6.78
N THR A 166 12.01 0.14 -5.96
CA THR A 166 12.05 1.60 -5.86
C THR A 166 13.44 2.10 -5.48
N ALA A 167 14.08 1.49 -4.48
CA ALA A 167 15.42 1.85 -4.04
C ALA A 167 16.48 1.55 -5.13
N LEU A 168 16.34 0.45 -5.85
CA LEU A 168 17.25 0.10 -6.96
C LEU A 168 17.20 1.15 -8.08
N PHE A 169 16.01 1.62 -8.44
CA PHE A 169 15.86 2.63 -9.50
C PHE A 169 16.25 4.05 -9.06
N VAL A 170 16.13 4.35 -7.76
CA VAL A 170 16.44 5.69 -7.25
C VAL A 170 17.89 5.84 -6.82
N MET A 171 18.57 4.75 -6.42
CA MET A 171 19.95 4.84 -5.95
C MET A 171 20.86 5.52 -6.97
N LYS A 172 21.75 6.38 -6.48
CA LYS A 172 22.75 7.07 -7.30
C LYS A 172 24.01 7.29 -6.44
N ARG A 173 25.15 6.82 -6.95
CA ARG A 173 26.44 7.07 -6.28
C ARG A 173 26.82 8.53 -6.42
N PRO A 174 27.48 9.12 -5.40
CA PRO A 174 28.10 10.44 -5.58
C PRO A 174 29.10 10.40 -6.75
N PRO A 175 29.27 11.50 -7.50
CA PRO A 175 30.35 11.59 -8.49
C PRO A 175 31.66 11.24 -7.82
N ALA A 176 32.51 10.46 -8.49
CA ALA A 176 33.89 10.26 -8.04
C ALA A 176 34.54 11.65 -7.97
N GLU A 177 35.00 12.08 -6.80
CA GLU A 177 35.88 13.22 -6.70
C GLU A 177 37.10 12.86 -7.55
N HIS A 178 37.31 13.62 -8.64
CA HIS A 178 38.59 13.61 -9.32
C HIS A 178 39.61 14.06 -8.29
N ILE A 179 40.34 13.11 -7.69
CA ILE A 179 41.59 13.38 -7.03
C ILE A 179 42.51 13.79 -8.17
N GLY A 180 42.32 15.04 -8.57
CA GLY A 180 43.18 15.71 -9.53
C GLY A 180 44.54 15.90 -8.90
N GLY A 181 45.52 15.27 -9.50
CA GLY A 181 46.89 15.23 -9.08
C GLY A 181 47.50 16.61 -8.76
N ARG A 182 48.36 16.56 -7.82
CA ARG A 182 49.56 17.43 -7.75
C ARG A 182 50.76 16.51 -7.86
#